data_9191d951328d47d3514c16bd83e523f6
#
_entry.id   9191d951328d47d3514c16bd83e523f6
#
_cell.length_a   1.000
_cell.length_b   1.000
_cell.length_c   1.000
_cell.angle_alpha   90.00
_cell.angle_beta   90.00
_cell.angle_gamma   90.00
#
_symmetry.space_group_name_H-M   'P 1'
#
loop_
_entity.id
_entity.type
_entity.pdbx_description
1 polymer ?
#
loop_
_entity_poly.entity_id
_entity_poly.type
_entity_poly.pdbx_seq_one_letter_code
_entity_poly.pdbx_strand_id
1 'polypeptide(L)'
;MAFNFYDTHTLLASVQQLPPLHSFLLDRYFPTNAASDVFATDDVLVEYRKGSKKAAPFVAPRKGGITILREGYTMKRFTPAHIAPKRSLSIDDLKKRGFGEALYTNLTPAQRQGVIMLGDLDELRDMNTRRKEAMAAEVIFTNGCVMHEYTDDLGRSEERRVGKECRSRWSPYH
;
A
#
# COMPACT_ATOMS: atom_id res chain seq x y z
N MET A 1 -14.58 18.46 29.20
CA MET A 1 -14.36 18.73 27.76
C MET A 1 -15.21 17.74 26.98
N ALA A 2 -16.09 18.21 26.11
CA ALA A 2 -16.85 17.34 25.23
C ALA A 2 -15.91 16.88 24.10
N PHE A 3 -15.65 15.57 24.00
CA PHE A 3 -14.90 15.02 22.89
C PHE A 3 -15.71 15.11 21.62
N ASN A 4 -15.20 15.85 20.65
CA ASN A 4 -15.82 15.94 19.34
C ASN A 4 -15.25 14.86 18.43
N PHE A 5 -15.98 13.75 18.26
CA PHE A 5 -15.56 12.62 17.42
C PHE A 5 -15.48 12.93 15.91
N TYR A 6 -15.93 14.11 15.50
CA TYR A 6 -15.82 14.56 14.10
C TYR A 6 -14.56 15.38 13.84
N ASP A 7 -13.75 15.63 14.87
CA ASP A 7 -12.48 16.32 14.68
C ASP A 7 -11.42 15.34 14.15
N THR A 8 -10.81 15.70 13.03
CA THR A 8 -9.79 14.90 12.36
C THR A 8 -8.61 14.59 13.26
N HIS A 9 -8.21 15.51 14.12
CA HIS A 9 -7.12 15.31 15.08
C HIS A 9 -7.45 14.24 16.11
N THR A 10 -8.67 14.25 16.63
CA THR A 10 -9.13 13.26 17.61
C THR A 10 -9.20 11.86 17.00
N LEU A 11 -9.70 11.74 15.75
CA LEU A 11 -9.74 10.48 15.03
C LEU A 11 -8.34 9.96 14.72
N LEU A 12 -7.44 10.82 14.28
CA LEU A 12 -6.05 10.44 13.99
C LEU A 12 -5.32 9.95 15.24
N ALA A 13 -5.48 10.65 16.37
CA ALA A 13 -4.91 10.24 17.65
C ALA A 13 -5.46 8.89 18.12
N SER A 14 -6.75 8.63 17.90
CA SER A 14 -7.37 7.35 18.24
C SER A 14 -6.79 6.20 17.40
N VAL A 15 -6.60 6.40 16.10
CA VAL A 15 -6.00 5.39 15.21
C VAL A 15 -4.56 5.08 15.63
N GLN A 16 -3.80 6.07 16.09
CA GLN A 16 -2.42 5.85 16.54
C GLN A 16 -2.32 5.04 17.83
N GLN A 17 -3.36 5.05 18.67
CA GLN A 17 -3.41 4.29 19.94
C GLN A 17 -3.82 2.83 19.72
N LEU A 18 -4.40 2.48 18.58
CA LEU A 18 -4.80 1.11 18.27
C LEU A 18 -3.57 0.22 18.11
N PRO A 19 -3.57 -1.01 18.66
CA PRO A 19 -2.47 -1.95 18.45
C PRO A 19 -2.33 -2.28 16.96
N PRO A 20 -1.09 -2.28 16.42
CA PRO A 20 -0.88 -2.64 15.02
C PRO A 20 -1.12 -4.13 14.80
N LEU A 21 -1.79 -4.48 13.71
CA LEU A 21 -1.85 -5.87 13.25
C LEU A 21 -0.44 -6.30 12.85
N HIS A 22 -0.01 -7.46 13.35
CA HIS A 22 1.30 -8.00 13.01
C HIS A 22 1.32 -8.49 11.55
N SER A 23 2.24 -7.98 10.74
CA SER A 23 2.47 -8.38 9.36
C SER A 23 3.86 -8.99 9.21
N PHE A 24 3.96 -10.25 8.75
CA PHE A 24 5.23 -10.96 8.68
C PHE A 24 6.04 -10.57 7.44
N LEU A 25 5.42 -10.61 6.26
CA LEU A 25 6.12 -10.37 4.99
C LEU A 25 6.45 -8.89 4.82
N LEU A 26 5.51 -8.02 5.17
CA LEU A 26 5.69 -6.59 5.09
C LEU A 26 6.83 -6.13 6.01
N ASP A 27 6.79 -6.51 7.28
CA ASP A 27 7.77 -6.07 8.28
C ASP A 27 9.17 -6.65 8.02
N ARG A 28 9.24 -7.87 7.49
CA ARG A 28 10.51 -8.57 7.26
C ARG A 28 11.20 -8.17 5.96
N TYR A 29 10.46 -8.03 4.86
CA TYR A 29 11.01 -7.87 3.51
C TYR A 29 10.76 -6.48 2.92
N PHE A 30 9.75 -5.77 3.40
CA PHE A 30 9.37 -4.44 2.91
C PHE A 30 9.17 -3.43 4.05
N PRO A 31 10.17 -3.27 4.96
CA PRO A 31 10.05 -2.31 6.04
C PRO A 31 9.90 -0.90 5.45
N THR A 32 8.88 -0.16 5.87
CA THR A 32 8.62 1.20 5.40
C THR A 32 9.43 2.19 6.23
N ASN A 33 10.28 2.97 5.58
CA ASN A 33 11.00 4.07 6.21
C ASN A 33 10.26 5.38 5.91
N ALA A 34 9.72 6.03 6.94
CA ALA A 34 8.97 7.27 6.78
C ALA A 34 9.76 8.42 6.13
N ALA A 35 11.08 8.40 6.21
CA ALA A 35 11.93 9.45 5.64
C ALA A 35 12.18 9.27 4.13
N SER A 36 12.20 8.03 3.62
CA SER A 36 12.57 7.74 2.22
C SER A 36 11.41 7.23 1.38
N ASP A 37 10.40 6.63 1.99
CA ASP A 37 9.38 5.86 1.27
C ASP A 37 8.02 6.57 1.22
N VAL A 38 7.94 7.78 1.79
CA VAL A 38 6.74 8.61 1.74
C VAL A 38 6.95 9.73 0.72
N PHE A 39 6.13 9.73 -0.33
CA PHE A 39 6.18 10.70 -1.41
C PHE A 39 5.02 11.69 -1.29
N ALA A 40 5.29 12.96 -1.58
CA ALA A 40 4.28 14.02 -1.60
C ALA A 40 3.56 14.13 -2.97
N THR A 41 3.99 13.32 -3.96
CA THR A 41 3.46 13.34 -5.33
C THR A 41 2.72 12.03 -5.62
N ASP A 42 1.70 12.11 -6.46
CA ASP A 42 0.91 10.93 -6.89
C ASP A 42 1.74 9.94 -7.71
N ASP A 43 2.81 10.43 -8.36
CA ASP A 43 3.69 9.60 -9.17
C ASP A 43 5.11 9.57 -8.60
N VAL A 44 5.67 8.39 -8.63
CA VAL A 44 7.07 8.14 -8.26
C VAL A 44 7.90 7.92 -9.51
N LEU A 45 8.95 8.72 -9.66
CA LEU A 45 9.93 8.56 -10.73
C LEU A 45 11.04 7.63 -10.26
N VAL A 46 11.16 6.46 -10.90
CA VAL A 46 12.21 5.49 -10.60
C VAL A 46 13.26 5.50 -11.70
N GLU A 47 14.46 5.91 -11.33
CA GLU A 47 15.61 5.87 -12.22
C GLU A 47 16.36 4.56 -12.04
N TYR A 48 16.63 3.88 -13.13
CA TYR A 48 17.45 2.68 -13.09
C TYR A 48 18.49 2.68 -14.20
N ARG A 49 19.66 2.15 -13.87
CA ARG A 49 20.77 1.97 -14.78
C ARG A 49 21.07 0.50 -14.92
N LYS A 50 21.08 0.00 -16.16
CA LYS A 50 21.59 -1.34 -16.43
C LYS A 50 23.10 -1.29 -16.31
N GLY A 51 23.66 -1.98 -15.34
CA GLY A 51 25.10 -2.12 -15.22
C GLY A 51 25.67 -2.89 -16.43
N SER A 52 26.76 -2.39 -16.98
CA SER A 52 27.51 -3.10 -18.01
C SER A 52 28.40 -4.16 -17.37
N LYS A 53 28.27 -5.42 -17.83
CA LYS A 53 29.16 -6.51 -17.43
C LYS A 53 30.35 -6.64 -18.41
N LYS A 54 30.67 -5.57 -19.17
CA LYS A 54 31.77 -5.57 -20.14
C LYS A 54 33.11 -5.65 -19.40
N ALA A 55 33.95 -6.60 -19.79
CA ALA A 55 35.33 -6.65 -19.34
C ALA A 55 36.15 -5.55 -20.03
N ALA A 56 37.17 -5.05 -19.34
CA ALA A 56 38.12 -4.11 -19.95
C ALA A 56 38.84 -4.77 -21.14
N PRO A 57 38.87 -4.11 -22.33
CA PRO A 57 39.58 -4.65 -23.48
C PRO A 57 41.10 -4.59 -23.26
N PHE A 58 41.82 -5.57 -23.78
CA PHE A 58 43.29 -5.53 -23.83
C PHE A 58 43.73 -4.51 -24.87
N VAL A 59 44.70 -3.71 -24.53
CA VAL A 59 45.32 -2.69 -25.38
C VAL A 59 46.77 -3.04 -25.64
N ALA A 60 47.24 -2.86 -26.87
CA ALA A 60 48.62 -3.11 -27.22
C ALA A 60 49.55 -2.15 -26.48
N PRO A 61 50.77 -2.60 -26.09
CA PRO A 61 51.74 -1.75 -25.44
C PRO A 61 52.03 -0.49 -26.26
N ARG A 62 52.15 0.65 -25.59
CA ARG A 62 52.41 1.97 -26.20
C ARG A 62 51.26 2.58 -27.02
N LYS A 63 50.07 1.99 -27.06
CA LYS A 63 48.89 2.64 -27.58
C LYS A 63 48.08 3.25 -26.44
N GLY A 64 47.45 4.40 -26.71
CA GLY A 64 46.56 5.06 -25.73
C GLY A 64 45.38 4.19 -25.36
N GLY A 65 44.74 4.47 -24.23
CA GLY A 65 43.57 3.75 -23.74
C GLY A 65 42.39 3.86 -24.73
N ILE A 66 41.50 2.87 -24.70
CA ILE A 66 40.27 2.85 -25.48
C ILE A 66 39.17 3.63 -24.75
N THR A 67 38.53 4.58 -25.43
CA THR A 67 37.41 5.33 -24.87
C THR A 67 36.19 4.43 -24.78
N ILE A 68 35.69 4.22 -23.55
CA ILE A 68 34.45 3.48 -23.29
C ILE A 68 33.35 4.49 -23.05
N LEU A 69 32.29 4.41 -23.86
CA LEU A 69 31.12 5.27 -23.71
C LEU A 69 30.36 4.91 -22.44
N ARG A 70 29.89 5.95 -21.73
CA ARG A 70 29.05 5.78 -20.56
C ARG A 70 27.66 5.30 -21.00
N GLU A 71 27.15 4.34 -20.27
CA GLU A 71 25.76 3.89 -20.46
C GLU A 71 24.81 4.91 -19.84
N GLY A 72 23.71 5.18 -20.55
CA GLY A 72 22.63 6.02 -20.06
C GLY A 72 21.83 5.36 -18.93
N TYR A 73 20.94 6.12 -18.35
CA TYR A 73 19.93 5.63 -17.42
C TYR A 73 18.55 5.71 -18.03
N THR A 74 17.64 4.92 -17.52
CA THR A 74 16.23 4.93 -17.94
C THR A 74 15.39 5.38 -16.77
N MET A 75 14.48 6.32 -17.02
CA MET A 75 13.51 6.80 -16.04
C MET A 75 12.16 6.16 -16.33
N LYS A 76 11.52 5.57 -15.32
CA LYS A 76 10.14 5.08 -15.39
C LYS A 76 9.29 5.80 -14.37
N ARG A 77 8.10 6.19 -14.81
CA ARG A 77 7.05 6.74 -13.96
C ARG A 77 6.21 5.58 -13.43
N PHE A 78 6.00 5.57 -12.14
CA PHE A 78 5.18 4.59 -11.45
C PHE A 78 4.09 5.32 -10.66
N THR A 79 2.83 4.97 -10.90
CA THR A 79 1.68 5.48 -10.17
C THR A 79 1.24 4.41 -9.18
N PRO A 80 1.40 4.63 -7.85
CA PRO A 80 0.98 3.68 -6.84
C PRO A 80 -0.53 3.45 -6.85
N ALA A 81 -0.97 2.26 -6.46
CA ALA A 81 -2.39 1.98 -6.27
C ALA A 81 -2.92 2.70 -5.03
N HIS A 82 -4.13 3.22 -5.15
CA HIS A 82 -4.82 3.89 -4.06
C HIS A 82 -5.72 2.90 -3.30
N ILE A 83 -5.58 2.87 -1.98
CA ILE A 83 -6.40 2.05 -1.09
C ILE A 83 -7.17 2.99 -0.17
N ALA A 84 -8.50 3.07 -0.33
CA ALA A 84 -9.34 3.98 0.42
C ALA A 84 -10.64 3.29 0.90
N PRO A 85 -10.59 2.38 1.87
CA PRO A 85 -11.79 1.80 2.43
C PRO A 85 -12.54 2.87 3.23
N LYS A 86 -13.85 2.94 3.04
CA LYS A 86 -14.74 3.85 3.77
C LYS A 86 -15.89 3.06 4.40
N ARG A 87 -16.37 3.52 5.54
CA ARG A 87 -17.57 3.01 6.18
C ARG A 87 -18.47 4.19 6.55
N SER A 88 -19.74 4.10 6.21
CA SER A 88 -20.74 5.10 6.57
C SER A 88 -21.48 4.68 7.83
N LEU A 89 -21.68 5.60 8.77
CA LEU A 89 -22.46 5.40 9.96
C LEU A 89 -23.82 6.08 9.77
N SER A 90 -24.91 5.34 9.91
CA SER A 90 -26.26 5.87 9.81
C SER A 90 -26.88 6.11 11.19
N ILE A 91 -27.88 6.99 11.26
CA ILE A 91 -28.63 7.24 12.50
C ILE A 91 -29.36 5.97 12.97
N ASP A 92 -29.76 5.10 12.04
CA ASP A 92 -30.44 3.85 12.37
C ASP A 92 -29.50 2.83 13.00
N ASP A 93 -28.21 2.87 12.70
CA ASP A 93 -27.18 2.04 13.35
C ASP A 93 -27.00 2.45 14.80
N LEU A 94 -27.12 3.75 15.10
CA LEU A 94 -27.05 4.27 16.48
C LEU A 94 -28.26 3.89 17.33
N LYS A 95 -29.41 3.64 16.72
CA LYS A 95 -30.64 3.21 17.42
C LYS A 95 -30.63 1.72 17.71
N LYS A 96 -29.91 0.92 16.93
CA LYS A 96 -29.81 -0.52 17.11
C LYS A 96 -28.80 -0.84 18.21
N ARG A 97 -29.06 -1.92 18.94
CA ARG A 97 -28.13 -2.45 19.94
C ARG A 97 -26.87 -2.96 19.22
N GLY A 98 -25.68 -2.54 19.71
CA GLY A 98 -24.40 -3.03 19.22
C GLY A 98 -24.11 -4.47 19.68
N PHE A 99 -23.21 -5.14 18.97
CA PHE A 99 -22.70 -6.45 19.36
C PHE A 99 -21.96 -6.36 20.71
N GLY A 100 -22.24 -7.27 21.63
CA GLY A 100 -21.64 -7.27 22.96
C GLY A 100 -22.24 -6.28 23.96
N GLU A 101 -23.19 -5.44 23.58
CA GLU A 101 -23.87 -4.50 24.47
C GLU A 101 -24.85 -5.25 25.39
N ALA A 102 -24.80 -4.97 26.70
CA ALA A 102 -25.73 -5.58 27.65
C ALA A 102 -27.19 -5.20 27.37
N LEU A 103 -28.15 -6.08 27.72
CA LEU A 103 -29.57 -5.86 27.47
C LEU A 103 -30.12 -4.59 28.13
N TYR A 104 -29.58 -4.28 29.30
CA TYR A 104 -29.95 -3.10 30.09
C TYR A 104 -28.72 -2.18 30.22
N THR A 105 -28.45 -1.44 29.13
CA THR A 105 -27.35 -0.48 29.13
C THR A 105 -27.91 0.94 29.03
N ASN A 106 -27.35 1.86 29.84
CA ASN A 106 -27.69 3.27 29.83
C ASN A 106 -26.73 4.08 28.95
N LEU A 107 -26.15 3.46 27.91
CA LEU A 107 -25.27 4.16 26.98
C LEU A 107 -26.04 5.25 26.24
N THR A 108 -25.50 6.46 26.30
CA THR A 108 -26.02 7.56 25.48
C THR A 108 -25.71 7.33 24.01
N PRO A 109 -26.53 7.86 23.06
CA PRO A 109 -26.23 7.74 21.63
C PRO A 109 -24.82 8.20 21.24
N ALA A 110 -24.33 9.25 21.89
CA ALA A 110 -22.97 9.76 21.65
C ALA A 110 -21.87 8.77 22.08
N GLN A 111 -22.06 8.10 23.22
CA GLN A 111 -21.13 7.07 23.66
C GLN A 111 -21.15 5.85 22.73
N ARG A 112 -22.34 5.43 22.29
CA ARG A 112 -22.47 4.33 21.31
C ARG A 112 -21.79 4.68 19.99
N GLN A 113 -21.96 5.91 19.51
CA GLN A 113 -21.28 6.40 18.33
C GLN A 113 -19.77 6.29 18.45
N GLY A 114 -19.20 6.71 19.60
CA GLY A 114 -17.75 6.60 19.85
C GLY A 114 -17.25 5.16 19.78
N VAL A 115 -17.98 4.21 20.39
CA VAL A 115 -17.60 2.78 20.37
C VAL A 115 -17.64 2.23 18.93
N ILE A 116 -18.69 2.52 18.18
CA ILE A 116 -18.83 2.05 16.79
C ILE A 116 -17.71 2.65 15.93
N MET A 117 -17.46 3.96 16.04
CA MET A 117 -16.40 4.61 15.25
C MET A 117 -15.01 4.04 15.54
N LEU A 118 -14.69 3.77 16.81
CA LEU A 118 -13.41 3.17 17.17
C LEU A 118 -13.27 1.76 16.59
N GLY A 119 -14.32 0.95 16.67
CA GLY A 119 -14.33 -0.39 16.08
C GLY A 119 -14.19 -0.34 14.55
N ASP A 120 -14.88 0.60 13.89
CA ASP A 120 -14.78 0.79 12.44
C ASP A 120 -13.39 1.24 12.01
N LEU A 121 -12.75 2.15 12.74
CA LEU A 121 -11.40 2.62 12.45
C LEU A 121 -10.36 1.48 12.61
N ASP A 122 -10.50 0.66 13.64
CA ASP A 122 -9.62 -0.50 13.84
C ASP A 122 -9.76 -1.50 12.68
N GLU A 123 -10.98 -1.83 12.31
CA GLU A 123 -11.23 -2.75 11.19
C GLU A 123 -10.72 -2.19 9.85
N LEU A 124 -10.94 -0.90 9.56
CA LEU A 124 -10.44 -0.27 8.33
C LEU A 124 -8.91 -0.24 8.29
N ARG A 125 -8.26 0.01 9.42
CA ARG A 125 -6.80 -0.06 9.54
C ARG A 125 -6.28 -1.47 9.27
N ASP A 126 -6.93 -2.47 9.87
CA ASP A 126 -6.60 -3.88 9.65
C ASP A 126 -6.78 -4.30 8.19
N MET A 127 -7.85 -3.85 7.53
CA MET A 127 -8.07 -4.10 6.10
C MET A 127 -6.92 -3.54 5.26
N ASN A 128 -6.45 -2.33 5.55
CA ASN A 128 -5.30 -1.73 4.88
C ASN A 128 -4.02 -2.54 5.10
N THR A 129 -3.77 -2.99 6.33
CA THR A 129 -2.58 -3.79 6.67
C THR A 129 -2.63 -5.15 5.96
N ARG A 130 -3.78 -5.82 5.96
CA ARG A 130 -3.98 -7.09 5.24
C ARG A 130 -3.77 -6.93 3.72
N ARG A 131 -4.23 -5.83 3.12
CA ARG A 131 -4.01 -5.56 1.70
C ARG A 131 -2.52 -5.35 1.40
N LYS A 132 -1.81 -4.60 2.22
CA LYS A 132 -0.36 -4.42 2.08
C LYS A 132 0.40 -5.75 2.21
N GLU A 133 0.01 -6.59 3.16
CA GLU A 133 0.60 -7.92 3.33
C GLU A 133 0.32 -8.83 2.13
N ALA A 134 -0.89 -8.81 1.58
CA ALA A 134 -1.24 -9.53 0.36
C ALA A 134 -0.42 -9.06 -0.84
N MET A 135 -0.21 -7.75 -1.00
CA MET A 135 0.65 -7.19 -2.06
C MET A 135 2.11 -7.62 -1.88
N ALA A 136 2.62 -7.65 -0.64
CA ALA A 136 3.96 -8.13 -0.35
C ALA A 136 4.12 -9.61 -0.72
N ALA A 137 3.13 -10.44 -0.42
CA ALA A 137 3.09 -11.85 -0.83
C ALA A 137 3.08 -11.99 -2.36
N GLU A 138 2.23 -11.25 -3.06
CA GLU A 138 2.18 -11.27 -4.52
C GLU A 138 3.53 -10.90 -5.15
N VAL A 139 4.18 -9.84 -4.68
CA VAL A 139 5.50 -9.44 -5.19
C VAL A 139 6.52 -10.57 -5.05
N ILE A 140 6.52 -11.28 -3.94
CA ILE A 140 7.44 -12.40 -3.70
C ILE A 140 7.13 -13.57 -4.64
N PHE A 141 5.86 -13.99 -4.73
CA PHE A 141 5.46 -15.16 -5.51
C PHE A 141 5.45 -14.92 -7.02
N THR A 142 5.16 -13.70 -7.47
CA THR A 142 5.09 -13.35 -8.90
C THR A 142 6.38 -12.71 -9.43
N ASN A 143 7.44 -12.67 -8.63
CA ASN A 143 8.72 -12.06 -9.01
C ASN A 143 8.61 -10.58 -9.39
N GLY A 144 7.90 -9.81 -8.57
CA GLY A 144 7.80 -8.35 -8.69
C GLY A 144 6.60 -7.83 -9.49
N CYS A 145 5.57 -8.64 -9.68
CA CYS A 145 4.31 -8.24 -10.29
C CYS A 145 3.20 -8.19 -9.25
N VAL A 146 2.43 -7.12 -9.23
CA VAL A 146 1.23 -6.98 -8.39
C VAL A 146 0.02 -6.82 -9.29
N MET A 147 -1.03 -7.57 -9.02
CA MET A 147 -2.32 -7.45 -9.68
C MET A 147 -3.16 -6.44 -8.91
N HIS A 148 -3.53 -5.35 -9.57
CA HIS A 148 -4.49 -4.41 -9.01
C HIS A 148 -5.86 -4.69 -9.58
N GLU A 149 -6.76 -5.01 -8.70
CA GLU A 149 -8.18 -5.10 -8.99
C GLU A 149 -8.84 -3.81 -8.51
N TYR A 150 -9.29 -2.99 -9.45
CA TYR A 150 -10.04 -1.79 -9.14
C TYR A 150 -11.52 -2.15 -9.08
N THR A 151 -12.14 -1.93 -7.93
CA THR A 151 -13.57 -2.16 -7.75
C THR A 151 -14.28 -0.82 -7.72
N ASP A 152 -15.18 -0.61 -8.68
CA ASP A 152 -16.07 0.56 -8.70
C ASP A 152 -17.18 0.44 -7.65
N ASP A 153 -17.84 1.56 -7.30
CA ASP A 153 -19.03 1.60 -6.41
C ASP A 153 -20.19 0.69 -6.90
N LEU A 154 -20.16 0.29 -8.17
CA LEU A 154 -21.11 -0.64 -8.81
C LEU A 154 -20.68 -2.11 -8.75
N GLY A 155 -19.58 -2.43 -8.05
CA GLY A 155 -19.05 -3.80 -7.93
C GLY A 155 -18.41 -4.34 -9.22
N ARG A 156 -18.08 -3.48 -10.18
CA ARG A 156 -17.29 -3.89 -11.36
C ARG A 156 -15.83 -3.88 -10.99
N SER A 157 -15.14 -4.98 -11.24
CA SER A 157 -13.71 -5.09 -11.04
C SER A 157 -12.97 -4.96 -12.37
N GLU A 158 -11.98 -4.08 -12.43
CA GLU A 158 -11.01 -4.01 -13.52
C GLU A 158 -9.65 -4.49 -13.01
N GLU A 159 -9.14 -5.57 -13.58
CA GLU A 159 -7.79 -6.06 -13.27
C GLU A 159 -6.74 -5.26 -14.02
N ARG A 160 -5.83 -4.64 -13.29
CA ARG A 160 -4.67 -3.96 -13.87
C ARG A 160 -3.38 -4.50 -13.28
N ARG A 161 -2.50 -4.98 -14.13
CA ARG A 161 -1.17 -5.43 -13.74
C ARG A 161 -0.26 -4.23 -13.61
N VAL A 162 0.31 -4.03 -12.43
CA VAL A 162 1.27 -2.98 -12.16
C VAL A 162 2.57 -3.62 -11.67
N GLY A 163 3.67 -3.35 -12.36
CA GLY A 163 4.97 -3.88 -12.03
C GLY A 163 5.85 -4.03 -13.26
N LYS A 164 7.04 -4.57 -13.06
CA LYS A 164 7.97 -4.93 -14.13
C LYS A 164 7.23 -5.84 -15.11
N GLU A 165 7.22 -5.48 -16.40
CA GLU A 165 6.52 -6.19 -17.46
C GLU A 165 6.40 -7.69 -17.17
N CYS A 166 5.22 -8.11 -16.77
CA CYS A 166 4.89 -9.52 -16.65
C CYS A 166 4.78 -10.05 -18.07
N ARG A 167 5.91 -10.25 -18.73
CA ARG A 167 5.95 -11.11 -19.90
C ARG A 167 5.53 -12.48 -19.41
N SER A 168 4.29 -12.81 -19.69
CA SER A 168 3.82 -14.18 -19.55
C SER A 168 4.75 -15.05 -20.39
N ARG A 169 5.59 -15.83 -19.74
CA ARG A 169 6.50 -16.80 -20.36
C ARG A 169 5.74 -18.00 -20.95
N TRP A 170 4.44 -17.83 -21.15
CA TRP A 170 3.54 -18.82 -21.69
C TRP A 170 2.80 -18.25 -22.89
N SER A 171 3.55 -17.91 -23.95
CA SER A 171 3.04 -17.98 -25.30
C SER A 171 3.78 -19.12 -25.98
N PRO A 172 3.15 -20.28 -26.19
CA PRO A 172 3.80 -21.40 -26.86
C PRO A 172 3.84 -21.28 -28.40
N TYR A 173 3.57 -20.09 -28.95
CA TYR A 173 3.61 -19.85 -30.40
C TYR A 173 4.32 -18.52 -30.68
N HIS A 174 5.63 -18.62 -30.84
CA HIS A 174 6.45 -18.02 -31.91
C HIS A 174 7.79 -18.71 -31.94
#